data_a4ebcea3dd8c626e41d9ff9bebf669df
#
_entry.id   a4ebcea3dd8c626e41d9ff9bebf669df
#
_cell.length_a   1.000
_cell.length_b   1.000
_cell.length_c   1.000
_cell.angle_alpha   90.00
_cell.angle_beta   90.00
_cell.angle_gamma   90.00
#
_symmetry.space_group_name_H-M   'P 1'
#
loop_
_entity.id
_entity.type
_entity.pdbx_description
1 polymer ?
#
loop_
_entity_poly.entity_id
_entity_poly.type
_entity_poly.pdbx_seq_one_letter_code
_entity_poly.pdbx_strand_id
1 'polypeptide(L)'
;MHNLRCLYKTYRLHIVFVLLVFMLQQEIHAQLPARGLDLWMRADSGLQLYNKRVLIWNDLSGHQRQAITQTRNGPEFIHDALNGHPVVRFNGTNTGMETPSFATFPGSRGTIIIVARINGRSMTSGVGMGNLLATYHGEGLSWQFGSDGEIISFYDGLSGHGFPIHPSEQNPWQILTLERTGDTVMKIYQGGRLDKTFNIVKGDPAVNTLKIGFNGRTGGTATDSIPEVLNGDIAEIIIYDRVLDQQETTAVYDYLTGRYGLRLRPPPFWERTWFYAAVVIVLLLLAVLLTKIVVQRKLRKKLAEMERQREMDRERHRISREMHDDIGAGLAQIAMMSESARKKSGNDNEKELLDIAQTSRTLVNNMSEIIWSLNPEYKTLEHLISYLREQLNKQLEYAGMEFSIRLPEGGSDILLTNEQRRNILLITKEIVNNAVKYSGARHLTVEALLEAGFLRFWITDDGCGFDVQQQRTGNGLHNIRQRATELGGTLELITAPGNGTKYRYAIPLPPTT
;
A
#
# COMPACT_ATOMS: atom_id res chain seq x y z
N MET A 1 21.78 12.05 -42.77
CA MET A 1 22.14 13.36 -42.17
C MET A 1 21.22 14.52 -42.53
N HIS A 2 20.39 14.45 -43.56
CA HIS A 2 19.50 15.56 -43.98
C HIS A 2 18.27 15.73 -43.04
N ASN A 3 17.72 14.64 -42.50
CA ASN A 3 16.55 14.65 -41.64
C ASN A 3 16.81 15.20 -40.22
N LEU A 4 18.02 15.07 -39.69
CA LEU A 4 18.38 15.61 -38.38
C LEU A 4 18.54 17.14 -38.36
N ARG A 5 18.97 17.74 -39.50
CA ARG A 5 19.08 19.19 -39.62
C ARG A 5 17.71 19.88 -39.74
N CYS A 6 16.70 19.22 -40.28
CA CYS A 6 15.35 19.76 -40.40
C CYS A 6 14.64 19.75 -39.01
N LEU A 7 14.80 18.68 -38.23
CA LEU A 7 14.27 18.61 -36.85
C LEU A 7 14.90 19.66 -35.91
N TYR A 8 16.19 19.91 -36.05
CA TYR A 8 16.89 20.91 -35.22
C TYR A 8 16.46 22.37 -35.55
N LYS A 9 16.16 22.66 -36.83
CA LYS A 9 15.61 23.96 -37.24
C LYS A 9 14.20 24.19 -36.71
N THR A 10 13.34 23.15 -36.70
CA THR A 10 11.96 23.26 -36.19
C THR A 10 11.94 23.43 -34.67
N TYR A 11 12.81 22.74 -33.94
CA TYR A 11 12.94 22.90 -32.50
C TYR A 11 13.44 24.30 -32.08
N ARG A 12 14.42 24.86 -32.80
CA ARG A 12 14.90 26.23 -32.59
C ARG A 12 13.80 27.26 -32.85
N LEU A 13 12.99 27.08 -33.89
CA LEU A 13 11.88 27.98 -34.18
C LEU A 13 10.80 27.94 -33.06
N HIS A 14 10.50 26.77 -32.52
CA HIS A 14 9.55 26.63 -31.41
C HIS A 14 10.08 27.24 -30.11
N ILE A 15 11.36 27.06 -29.78
CA ILE A 15 11.98 27.68 -28.61
C ILE A 15 12.02 29.21 -28.76
N VAL A 16 12.37 29.73 -29.95
CA VAL A 16 12.37 31.16 -30.22
C VAL A 16 10.93 31.73 -30.20
N PHE A 17 9.95 30.99 -30.70
CA PHE A 17 8.55 31.38 -30.64
C PHE A 17 8.01 31.39 -29.20
N VAL A 18 8.34 30.40 -28.39
CA VAL A 18 7.99 30.35 -26.96
C VAL A 18 8.68 31.48 -26.18
N LEU A 19 9.94 31.78 -26.47
CA LEU A 19 10.68 32.89 -25.88
C LEU A 19 10.14 34.24 -26.36
N LEU A 20 9.70 34.38 -27.61
CA LEU A 20 9.09 35.57 -28.14
C LEU A 20 7.68 35.80 -27.56
N VAL A 21 6.90 34.74 -27.34
CA VAL A 21 5.62 34.81 -26.64
C VAL A 21 5.83 35.18 -25.17
N PHE A 22 6.90 34.71 -24.53
CA PHE A 22 7.28 35.13 -23.18
C PHE A 22 7.78 36.57 -23.11
N MET A 23 8.49 37.07 -24.12
CA MET A 23 8.95 38.47 -24.21
C MET A 23 7.83 39.45 -24.63
N LEU A 24 6.77 38.98 -25.27
CA LEU A 24 5.59 39.80 -25.63
C LEU A 24 4.55 39.89 -24.52
N GLN A 25 4.78 39.30 -23.35
CA GLN A 25 4.11 39.72 -22.13
C GLN A 25 4.68 41.08 -21.71
N GLN A 26 4.33 42.11 -22.50
CA GLN A 26 4.46 43.48 -22.03
C GLN A 26 3.82 43.57 -20.66
N GLU A 27 4.49 44.27 -19.75
CA GLU A 27 3.93 44.75 -18.50
C GLU A 27 2.64 45.50 -18.81
N ILE A 28 1.53 44.76 -18.89
CA ILE A 28 0.20 45.35 -18.76
C ILE A 28 0.23 45.80 -17.29
N HIS A 29 0.47 47.09 -17.08
CA HIS A 29 0.23 47.72 -15.80
C HIS A 29 -1.22 47.43 -15.47
N ALA A 30 -1.44 46.45 -14.58
CA ALA A 30 -2.76 46.06 -14.18
C ALA A 30 -3.46 47.32 -13.64
N GLN A 31 -4.47 47.79 -14.35
CA GLN A 31 -5.30 48.91 -13.91
C GLN A 31 -6.44 48.35 -13.05
N LEU A 32 -6.78 49.09 -12.00
CA LEU A 32 -7.92 48.71 -11.17
C LEU A 32 -9.20 48.71 -12.01
N PRO A 33 -10.08 47.72 -11.88
CA PRO A 33 -11.41 47.75 -12.51
C PRO A 33 -12.17 49.02 -12.13
N ALA A 34 -12.54 49.82 -13.11
CA ALA A 34 -13.23 51.11 -12.85
C ALA A 34 -14.70 50.91 -12.44
N ARG A 35 -15.33 49.80 -12.87
CA ARG A 35 -16.75 49.58 -12.60
C ARG A 35 -16.99 49.26 -11.13
N GLY A 36 -17.81 50.07 -10.47
CA GLY A 36 -18.19 49.89 -9.07
C GLY A 36 -17.06 50.24 -8.07
N LEU A 37 -15.99 50.89 -8.52
CA LEU A 37 -14.95 51.42 -7.64
C LEU A 37 -15.53 52.61 -6.85
N ASP A 38 -15.78 52.39 -5.57
CA ASP A 38 -16.51 53.33 -4.71
C ASP A 38 -15.59 54.20 -3.84
N LEU A 39 -14.42 53.64 -3.42
CA LEU A 39 -13.39 54.38 -2.72
C LEU A 39 -12.02 53.84 -3.14
N TRP A 40 -11.06 54.76 -3.35
CA TRP A 40 -9.67 54.41 -3.58
C TRP A 40 -8.73 55.38 -2.92
N MET A 41 -8.02 54.96 -1.93
CA MET A 41 -7.05 55.77 -1.16
C MET A 41 -5.67 55.13 -1.20
N ARG A 42 -4.67 55.90 -1.59
CA ARG A 42 -3.26 55.48 -1.61
C ARG A 42 -2.41 56.44 -0.80
N ALA A 43 -1.47 55.90 -0.04
CA ALA A 43 -0.59 56.69 0.80
C ALA A 43 0.46 57.53 0.03
N ASP A 44 0.70 57.21 -1.25
CA ASP A 44 1.63 57.96 -2.11
C ASP A 44 0.94 59.03 -2.96
N SER A 45 -0.36 59.15 -2.84
CA SER A 45 -1.13 60.08 -3.69
C SER A 45 -2.30 60.66 -2.92
N GLY A 46 -2.53 61.93 -3.14
CA GLY A 46 -3.70 62.62 -2.59
C GLY A 46 -3.63 62.96 -1.09
N LEU A 47 -2.47 62.93 -0.46
CA LEU A 47 -2.32 63.31 0.95
C LEU A 47 -2.08 64.82 1.09
N GLN A 48 -2.76 65.41 2.07
CA GLN A 48 -2.42 66.75 2.56
C GLN A 48 -1.76 66.61 3.95
N LEU A 49 -0.55 67.08 4.03
CA LEU A 49 0.31 66.88 5.23
C LEU A 49 0.56 68.20 5.97
N TYR A 50 0.61 68.10 7.30
CA TYR A 50 1.14 69.16 8.16
C TYR A 50 2.09 68.53 9.18
N ASN A 51 3.34 68.94 9.19
CA ASN A 51 4.38 68.42 10.08
C ASN A 51 4.46 66.85 10.09
N LYS A 52 4.49 66.25 8.91
CA LYS A 52 4.45 64.79 8.69
C LYS A 52 3.14 64.10 9.13
N ARG A 53 2.13 64.84 9.56
CA ARG A 53 0.82 64.32 9.91
C ARG A 53 -0.12 64.42 8.72
N VAL A 54 -0.89 63.35 8.45
CA VAL A 54 -1.88 63.33 7.43
C VAL A 54 -3.14 64.04 7.94
N LEU A 55 -3.50 65.16 7.32
CA LEU A 55 -4.72 65.92 7.65
C LEU A 55 -5.89 65.45 6.77
N ILE A 56 -5.60 65.24 5.49
CA ILE A 56 -6.61 64.80 4.50
C ILE A 56 -5.99 63.66 3.69
N TRP A 57 -6.75 62.64 3.46
CA TRP A 57 -6.45 61.54 2.55
C TRP A 57 -7.50 61.51 1.46
N ASN A 58 -7.16 61.95 0.26
CA ASN A 58 -8.09 62.10 -0.84
C ASN A 58 -8.46 60.75 -1.46
N ASP A 59 -9.71 60.68 -1.88
CA ASP A 59 -10.26 59.60 -2.67
C ASP A 59 -9.86 59.74 -4.14
N LEU A 60 -9.33 58.73 -4.72
CA LEU A 60 -8.91 58.64 -6.13
C LEU A 60 -9.93 57.93 -7.02
N SER A 61 -11.06 57.43 -6.47
CA SER A 61 -12.13 56.80 -7.24
C SER A 61 -12.95 57.76 -8.10
N GLY A 62 -12.87 59.06 -7.79
CA GLY A 62 -13.64 60.12 -8.43
C GLY A 62 -14.92 60.53 -7.66
N HIS A 63 -15.26 59.84 -6.56
CA HIS A 63 -16.46 60.13 -5.77
C HIS A 63 -16.24 61.24 -4.72
N GLN A 64 -15.00 61.76 -4.62
CA GLN A 64 -14.62 62.84 -3.69
C GLN A 64 -14.88 62.52 -2.21
N ARG A 65 -14.72 61.30 -1.81
CA ARG A 65 -14.94 60.80 -0.43
C ARG A 65 -13.65 60.87 0.38
N GLN A 66 -13.09 62.05 0.53
CA GLN A 66 -11.84 62.24 1.28
C GLN A 66 -11.99 61.90 2.76
N ALA A 67 -10.96 61.24 3.34
CA ALA A 67 -10.87 61.06 4.77
C ALA A 67 -10.18 62.25 5.43
N ILE A 68 -10.73 62.71 6.56
CA ILE A 68 -10.23 63.88 7.28
C ILE A 68 -9.87 63.44 8.70
N THR A 69 -8.73 63.90 9.22
CA THR A 69 -8.43 63.68 10.61
C THR A 69 -9.31 64.56 11.50
N GLN A 70 -9.87 63.97 12.55
CA GLN A 70 -10.76 64.64 13.48
C GLN A 70 -9.99 65.37 14.60
N THR A 71 -8.70 65.12 14.74
CA THR A 71 -7.84 65.69 15.77
C THR A 71 -6.61 66.32 15.16
N ARG A 72 -5.96 67.31 15.89
CA ARG A 72 -4.66 67.86 15.48
C ARG A 72 -3.57 66.81 15.37
N ASN A 73 -3.80 65.60 15.87
CA ASN A 73 -2.90 64.46 15.86
C ASN A 73 -3.26 63.46 14.77
N GLY A 74 -3.29 63.89 13.52
CA GLY A 74 -3.47 62.96 12.40
C GLY A 74 -2.42 61.85 12.39
N PRO A 75 -2.70 60.69 11.70
CA PRO A 75 -1.74 59.63 11.54
C PRO A 75 -0.49 60.12 10.82
N GLU A 76 0.66 59.44 11.06
CA GLU A 76 1.95 59.87 10.54
C GLU A 76 2.16 59.35 9.09
N PHE A 77 2.69 60.23 8.24
CA PHE A 77 3.17 59.84 6.92
C PHE A 77 4.61 59.27 7.03
N ILE A 78 4.78 58.03 6.64
CA ILE A 78 6.11 57.37 6.60
C ILE A 78 6.45 57.17 5.10
N HIS A 79 7.53 57.83 4.66
CA HIS A 79 7.90 57.91 3.27
C HIS A 79 8.30 56.58 2.63
N ASP A 80 9.03 55.75 3.33
CA ASP A 80 9.58 54.48 2.86
C ASP A 80 9.35 53.38 3.91
N ALA A 81 8.23 52.68 3.83
CA ALA A 81 7.89 51.64 4.80
C ALA A 81 7.50 50.32 4.13
N LEU A 82 7.13 50.34 2.86
CA LEU A 82 6.74 49.14 2.12
C LEU A 82 7.43 49.14 0.74
N ASN A 83 8.61 48.55 0.66
CA ASN A 83 9.40 48.37 -0.56
C ASN A 83 9.52 49.68 -1.40
N GLY A 84 9.90 50.78 -0.73
CA GLY A 84 10.01 52.10 -1.36
C GLY A 84 8.70 52.91 -1.45
N HIS A 85 7.59 52.35 -0.99
CA HIS A 85 6.31 53.02 -0.97
C HIS A 85 5.98 53.61 0.40
N PRO A 86 5.33 54.80 0.44
CA PRO A 86 4.90 55.43 1.67
C PRO A 86 3.65 54.74 2.24
N VAL A 87 3.43 54.98 3.53
CA VAL A 87 2.29 54.48 4.28
C VAL A 87 1.75 55.51 5.24
N VAL A 88 0.51 55.34 5.64
CA VAL A 88 -0.14 56.10 6.71
C VAL A 88 -0.07 55.26 7.98
N ARG A 89 0.67 55.77 9.01
CA ARG A 89 0.89 55.11 10.28
C ARG A 89 -0.03 55.59 11.39
N PHE A 90 -0.75 54.67 11.96
CA PHE A 90 -1.61 54.82 13.12
C PHE A 90 -0.87 54.39 14.37
N ASN A 91 -0.95 55.15 15.47
CA ASN A 91 -0.09 55.01 16.62
C ASN A 91 -0.63 54.15 17.78
N GLY A 92 -1.81 53.56 17.60
CA GLY A 92 -2.47 52.76 18.62
C GLY A 92 -3.09 53.54 19.79
N THR A 93 -3.09 54.87 19.75
CA THR A 93 -3.54 55.71 20.88
C THR A 93 -4.59 56.74 20.52
N ASN A 94 -4.31 57.61 19.56
CA ASN A 94 -5.17 58.76 19.31
C ASN A 94 -5.18 59.23 17.86
N THR A 95 -4.83 58.39 16.92
CA THR A 95 -4.82 58.69 15.49
C THR A 95 -5.95 57.98 14.78
N GLY A 96 -6.69 58.67 13.96
CA GLY A 96 -7.78 58.16 13.16
C GLY A 96 -8.22 59.12 12.08
N MET A 97 -8.86 58.62 11.07
CA MET A 97 -9.43 59.42 9.98
C MET A 97 -10.87 59.00 9.70
N GLU A 98 -11.68 59.94 9.22
CA GLU A 98 -13.09 59.68 8.95
C GLU A 98 -13.51 60.31 7.61
N THR A 99 -14.28 59.54 6.83
CA THR A 99 -14.90 60.09 5.60
C THR A 99 -16.30 60.54 5.92
N PRO A 100 -16.65 61.80 5.65
CA PRO A 100 -18.03 62.23 5.78
C PRO A 100 -18.89 61.58 4.68
N SER A 101 -20.11 61.19 5.03
CA SER A 101 -21.14 60.71 4.09
C SER A 101 -20.75 59.52 3.22
N PHE A 102 -20.43 58.39 3.84
CA PHE A 102 -20.21 57.14 3.13
C PHE A 102 -21.46 56.27 3.17
N ALA A 103 -22.26 56.29 2.09
CA ALA A 103 -23.57 55.66 2.09
C ALA A 103 -23.60 54.14 1.94
N THR A 104 -22.48 53.51 1.59
CA THR A 104 -22.48 52.10 1.15
C THR A 104 -21.27 51.33 1.60
N PHE A 105 -21.03 51.21 2.89
CA PHE A 105 -19.97 50.33 3.42
C PHE A 105 -20.51 48.99 3.86
N PRO A 106 -20.01 47.97 3.29
CA PRO A 106 -20.58 47.48 2.07
C PRO A 106 -22.05 47.23 2.34
N GLY A 107 -22.92 47.78 1.51
CA GLY A 107 -24.36 47.47 1.59
C GLY A 107 -24.60 45.97 1.66
N SER A 108 -25.58 45.45 0.98
CA SER A 108 -25.75 43.99 0.89
C SER A 108 -24.67 43.26 0.07
N ARG A 109 -23.88 44.00 -0.69
CA ARG A 109 -22.79 43.44 -1.54
C ARG A 109 -21.64 44.42 -1.65
N GLY A 110 -20.42 43.92 -1.61
CA GLY A 110 -19.23 44.74 -1.80
C GLY A 110 -17.95 43.97 -1.59
N THR A 111 -16.84 44.57 -2.04
CA THR A 111 -15.49 44.05 -1.84
C THR A 111 -14.60 45.14 -1.27
N ILE A 112 -13.95 44.89 -0.17
CA ILE A 112 -12.96 45.77 0.47
C ILE A 112 -11.60 45.10 0.40
N ILE A 113 -10.60 45.83 -0.07
CA ILE A 113 -9.23 45.34 -0.15
C ILE A 113 -8.33 46.38 0.52
N ILE A 114 -7.50 45.93 1.46
CA ILE A 114 -6.57 46.76 2.23
C ILE A 114 -5.18 46.18 2.16
N VAL A 115 -4.19 47.02 1.90
CA VAL A 115 -2.78 46.69 2.08
C VAL A 115 -2.34 47.29 3.42
N ALA A 116 -2.11 46.44 4.41
CA ALA A 116 -1.84 46.88 5.77
C ALA A 116 -0.79 46.00 6.48
N ARG A 117 -0.22 46.56 7.53
CA ARG A 117 0.62 45.87 8.52
C ARG A 117 0.14 46.22 9.92
N ILE A 118 -0.03 45.21 10.74
CA ILE A 118 -0.38 45.37 12.16
C ILE A 118 0.93 45.33 12.97
N ASN A 119 1.19 46.37 13.74
CA ASN A 119 2.43 46.50 14.51
C ASN A 119 2.29 46.08 15.98
N GLY A 120 1.09 45.77 16.44
CA GLY A 120 0.82 45.32 17.79
C GLY A 120 -0.56 45.76 18.32
N ARG A 121 -0.71 45.67 19.62
CA ARG A 121 -1.97 45.98 20.33
C ARG A 121 -2.32 47.44 20.26
N SER A 122 -3.62 47.73 20.24
CA SER A 122 -4.12 49.06 20.56
C SER A 122 -3.81 49.42 22.01
N MET A 123 -3.36 50.63 22.27
CA MET A 123 -3.00 51.11 23.62
C MET A 123 -4.19 51.78 24.32
N THR A 124 -5.30 51.96 23.66
CA THR A 124 -6.46 52.72 24.17
C THR A 124 -7.64 51.89 24.59
N SER A 125 -7.75 50.64 24.13
CA SER A 125 -8.81 49.77 24.58
C SER A 125 -8.36 48.90 25.71
N GLY A 126 -9.18 48.73 26.74
CA GLY A 126 -8.91 47.76 27.84
C GLY A 126 -8.80 46.31 27.38
N VAL A 127 -9.21 46.03 26.15
CA VAL A 127 -9.14 44.70 25.48
C VAL A 127 -8.04 44.65 24.41
N GLY A 128 -7.30 45.75 24.16
CA GLY A 128 -6.20 45.81 23.19
C GLY A 128 -6.61 45.65 21.72
N MET A 129 -7.87 45.80 21.38
CA MET A 129 -8.37 45.71 20.01
C MET A 129 -8.09 46.99 19.22
N GLY A 130 -7.78 46.85 17.94
CA GLY A 130 -7.62 47.97 17.01
C GLY A 130 -8.46 47.76 15.76
N ASN A 131 -8.90 48.84 15.12
CA ASN A 131 -9.72 48.75 13.93
C ASN A 131 -8.98 49.21 12.68
N LEU A 132 -9.04 48.42 11.63
CA LEU A 132 -8.64 48.82 10.28
C LEU A 132 -9.69 49.76 9.68
N LEU A 133 -10.90 49.31 9.64
CA LEU A 133 -12.05 50.07 9.18
C LEU A 133 -13.25 49.84 10.09
N ALA A 134 -14.05 50.88 10.31
CA ALA A 134 -15.30 50.78 11.06
C ALA A 134 -16.37 51.71 10.50
N THR A 135 -17.63 51.37 10.73
CA THR A 135 -18.78 52.22 10.50
C THR A 135 -19.26 52.82 11.80
N TYR A 136 -20.09 53.82 11.75
CA TYR A 136 -20.50 54.54 12.93
C TYR A 136 -21.39 53.73 13.88
N HIS A 137 -21.19 53.95 15.21
CA HIS A 137 -21.94 53.47 16.37
C HIS A 137 -22.01 51.97 16.61
N GLY A 138 -21.74 51.56 17.83
CA GLY A 138 -21.73 50.27 18.51
C GLY A 138 -22.48 49.05 17.94
N GLU A 139 -23.30 49.25 16.95
CA GLU A 139 -23.98 48.19 16.18
C GLU A 139 -23.51 48.13 14.71
N GLY A 140 -22.45 48.86 14.36
CA GLY A 140 -21.93 48.95 12.99
C GLY A 140 -20.91 47.86 12.70
N LEU A 141 -20.66 47.67 11.40
CA LEU A 141 -19.64 46.76 10.92
C LEU A 141 -18.24 47.27 11.27
N SER A 142 -17.40 46.45 11.85
CA SER A 142 -16.00 46.84 12.08
C SER A 142 -15.05 45.70 11.76
N TRP A 143 -13.96 46.02 11.08
CA TRP A 143 -12.88 45.14 10.78
C TRP A 143 -11.75 45.39 11.78
N GLN A 144 -11.64 44.47 12.74
CA GLN A 144 -10.80 44.60 13.92
C GLN A 144 -9.65 43.59 13.86
N PHE A 145 -8.63 43.82 14.67
CA PHE A 145 -7.64 42.79 15.02
C PHE A 145 -7.60 42.63 16.54
N GLY A 146 -7.28 41.40 16.96
CA GLY A 146 -7.33 41.00 18.36
C GLY A 146 -6.29 41.71 19.23
N SER A 147 -6.45 41.55 20.53
CA SER A 147 -5.65 42.19 21.56
C SER A 147 -4.15 41.89 21.48
N ASP A 148 -3.76 40.78 20.88
CA ASP A 148 -2.38 40.31 20.71
C ASP A 148 -1.79 40.60 19.31
N GLY A 149 -2.60 41.12 18.38
CA GLY A 149 -2.21 41.33 17.00
C GLY A 149 -2.14 40.06 16.16
N GLU A 150 -2.53 38.91 16.71
CA GLU A 150 -2.46 37.62 16.03
C GLU A 150 -3.80 37.19 15.41
N ILE A 151 -4.91 37.88 15.75
CA ILE A 151 -6.24 37.55 15.27
C ILE A 151 -6.85 38.76 14.58
N ILE A 152 -7.29 38.61 13.35
CA ILE A 152 -8.21 39.53 12.70
C ILE A 152 -9.62 39.08 13.04
N SER A 153 -10.49 40.02 13.35
CA SER A 153 -11.90 39.74 13.57
C SER A 153 -12.77 40.72 12.79
N PHE A 154 -13.92 40.26 12.45
CA PHE A 154 -15.00 41.10 11.92
C PHE A 154 -16.12 41.12 12.95
N TYR A 155 -16.54 42.29 13.34
CA TYR A 155 -17.66 42.53 14.24
C TYR A 155 -18.85 43.03 13.44
N ASP A 156 -19.98 42.38 13.51
CA ASP A 156 -21.20 42.67 12.77
C ASP A 156 -22.25 43.46 13.55
N GLY A 157 -21.83 44.03 14.69
CA GLY A 157 -22.72 44.74 15.61
C GLY A 157 -23.24 43.83 16.75
N LEU A 158 -23.20 42.52 16.61
CA LEU A 158 -23.71 41.57 17.61
C LEU A 158 -22.68 40.51 18.01
N SER A 159 -21.87 40.06 17.06
CA SER A 159 -20.88 38.99 17.31
C SER A 159 -19.54 39.26 16.60
N GLY A 160 -18.48 38.81 17.22
CA GLY A 160 -17.14 38.85 16.65
C GLY A 160 -16.79 37.51 15.94
N HIS A 161 -16.31 37.60 14.71
CA HIS A 161 -15.87 36.45 13.92
C HIS A 161 -14.34 36.52 13.76
N GLY A 162 -13.62 35.91 14.70
CA GLY A 162 -12.16 35.87 14.72
C GLY A 162 -11.58 34.82 13.78
N PHE A 163 -10.39 35.12 13.23
CA PHE A 163 -9.60 34.20 12.42
C PHE A 163 -8.11 34.57 12.56
N PRO A 164 -7.18 33.59 12.55
CA PRO A 164 -5.77 33.86 12.75
C PRO A 164 -5.18 34.71 11.62
N ILE A 165 -4.26 35.61 11.97
CA ILE A 165 -3.41 36.27 10.99
C ILE A 165 -2.37 35.27 10.50
N HIS A 166 -2.19 35.17 9.22
CA HIS A 166 -1.15 34.37 8.59
C HIS A 166 -0.10 35.28 7.94
N PRO A 167 0.80 35.90 8.71
CA PRO A 167 1.90 36.66 8.13
C PRO A 167 2.77 35.69 7.32
N SER A 168 3.25 36.14 6.16
CA SER A 168 4.34 35.40 5.54
C SER A 168 5.57 35.50 6.44
N GLU A 169 6.32 34.42 6.62
CA GLU A 169 7.50 34.39 7.51
C GLU A 169 8.53 35.49 7.23
N GLN A 170 8.45 36.14 6.07
CA GLN A 170 9.39 37.16 5.62
C GLN A 170 8.80 38.56 5.47
N ASN A 171 7.47 38.74 5.54
CA ASN A 171 6.86 40.04 5.35
C ASN A 171 5.59 40.20 6.19
N PRO A 172 5.57 41.13 7.16
CA PRO A 172 4.42 41.41 8.00
C PRO A 172 3.29 42.14 7.25
N TRP A 173 3.53 42.59 6.02
CA TRP A 173 2.54 43.24 5.19
C TRP A 173 1.59 42.24 4.56
N GLN A 174 0.31 42.58 4.55
CA GLN A 174 -0.74 41.69 4.05
C GLN A 174 -1.69 42.41 3.10
N ILE A 175 -2.18 41.69 2.10
CA ILE A 175 -3.33 42.07 1.32
C ILE A 175 -4.54 41.40 1.96
N LEU A 176 -5.38 42.16 2.62
CA LEU A 176 -6.57 41.69 3.30
C LEU A 176 -7.77 42.01 2.43
N THR A 177 -8.64 41.01 2.20
CA THR A 177 -9.86 41.22 1.40
C THR A 177 -11.07 40.74 2.18
N LEU A 178 -12.08 41.57 2.21
CA LEU A 178 -13.41 41.28 2.75
C LEU A 178 -14.42 41.35 1.61
N GLU A 179 -15.16 40.29 1.41
CA GLU A 179 -16.19 40.18 0.39
C GLU A 179 -17.56 39.93 1.05
N ARG A 180 -18.52 40.73 0.77
CA ARG A 180 -19.91 40.54 1.19
C ARG A 180 -20.76 40.12 -0.01
N THR A 181 -21.29 38.88 0.03
CA THR A 181 -22.02 38.26 -1.08
C THR A 181 -23.53 38.23 -0.86
N GLY A 182 -24.09 39.19 -0.19
CA GLY A 182 -25.50 39.29 0.16
C GLY A 182 -25.69 39.81 1.56
N ASP A 183 -26.92 39.79 2.05
CA ASP A 183 -27.24 40.39 3.35
C ASP A 183 -26.55 39.72 4.54
N THR A 184 -26.23 38.46 4.41
CA THR A 184 -25.78 37.63 5.56
C THR A 184 -24.48 36.89 5.38
N VAL A 185 -23.87 36.87 4.19
CA VAL A 185 -22.64 36.07 3.95
C VAL A 185 -21.44 36.96 3.75
N MET A 186 -20.42 36.75 4.55
CA MET A 186 -19.11 37.36 4.41
C MET A 186 -17.99 36.35 4.22
N LYS A 187 -17.03 36.73 3.39
CA LYS A 187 -15.81 35.97 3.13
C LYS A 187 -14.59 36.83 3.40
N ILE A 188 -13.59 36.26 4.04
CA ILE A 188 -12.33 36.92 4.32
C ILE A 188 -11.21 36.20 3.62
N TYR A 189 -10.36 36.95 2.94
CA TYR A 189 -9.17 36.44 2.27
C TYR A 189 -7.92 37.14 2.82
N GLN A 190 -6.89 36.38 3.03
CA GLN A 190 -5.55 36.89 3.39
C GLN A 190 -4.56 36.46 2.31
N GLY A 191 -3.83 37.43 1.75
CA GLY A 191 -2.88 37.17 0.66
C GLY A 191 -3.52 36.47 -0.55
N GLY A 192 -4.75 36.83 -0.89
CA GLY A 192 -5.50 36.27 -2.03
C GLY A 192 -6.14 34.89 -1.76
N ARG A 193 -6.02 34.33 -0.56
CA ARG A 193 -6.60 33.05 -0.21
C ARG A 193 -7.78 33.20 0.74
N LEU A 194 -8.87 32.47 0.45
CA LEU A 194 -10.03 32.39 1.33
C LEU A 194 -9.62 31.72 2.65
N ASP A 195 -9.78 32.46 3.76
CA ASP A 195 -9.52 31.95 5.10
C ASP A 195 -10.81 31.49 5.78
N LYS A 196 -11.87 32.29 5.66
CA LYS A 196 -13.11 32.02 6.36
C LYS A 196 -14.31 32.53 5.61
N THR A 197 -15.39 31.77 5.67
CA THR A 197 -16.75 32.20 5.32
C THR A 197 -17.61 32.14 6.57
N PHE A 198 -18.39 33.18 6.83
CA PHE A 198 -19.26 33.23 8.00
C PHE A 198 -20.55 33.99 7.68
N ASN A 199 -21.58 33.74 8.47
CA ASN A 199 -22.85 34.46 8.40
C ASN A 199 -22.81 35.62 9.37
N ILE A 200 -23.27 36.77 8.89
CA ILE A 200 -23.45 37.99 9.69
C ILE A 200 -24.94 38.25 9.89
N VAL A 201 -25.28 38.92 10.96
CA VAL A 201 -26.61 39.46 11.12
C VAL A 201 -26.76 40.65 10.15
N LYS A 202 -27.94 40.83 9.57
CA LYS A 202 -28.24 41.93 8.67
C LYS A 202 -27.98 43.25 9.39
N GLY A 203 -26.87 43.92 9.07
CA GLY A 203 -26.54 45.23 9.62
C GLY A 203 -27.43 46.31 9.03
N ASP A 204 -27.70 47.37 9.80
CA ASP A 204 -28.39 48.54 9.31
C ASP A 204 -27.58 49.21 8.18
N PRO A 205 -28.15 49.38 6.98
CA PRO A 205 -27.46 50.04 5.85
C PRO A 205 -27.26 51.54 6.05
N ALA A 206 -27.76 52.13 7.13
CA ALA A 206 -27.62 53.57 7.40
C ALA A 206 -26.19 53.89 7.90
N VAL A 207 -25.18 53.68 7.06
CA VAL A 207 -23.80 54.07 7.33
C VAL A 207 -23.59 55.50 6.87
N ASN A 208 -23.34 56.42 7.78
CA ASN A 208 -23.11 57.81 7.45
C ASN A 208 -21.62 58.17 7.34
N THR A 209 -20.71 57.37 7.88
CA THR A 209 -19.28 57.64 7.88
C THR A 209 -18.46 56.36 7.86
N LEU A 210 -17.29 56.38 7.19
CA LEU A 210 -16.29 55.34 7.28
C LEU A 210 -15.12 55.83 8.14
N LYS A 211 -14.81 55.13 9.20
CA LYS A 211 -13.65 55.36 10.07
C LYS A 211 -12.48 54.51 9.64
N ILE A 212 -11.32 55.11 9.57
CA ILE A 212 -10.07 54.47 9.15
C ILE A 212 -9.10 54.50 10.33
N GLY A 213 -8.67 53.35 10.80
CA GLY A 213 -7.71 53.18 11.87
C GLY A 213 -8.28 53.40 13.29
N PHE A 214 -9.59 53.50 13.46
CA PHE A 214 -10.19 53.60 14.79
C PHE A 214 -11.69 53.22 14.80
N ASN A 215 -12.22 53.00 16.00
CA ASN A 215 -13.66 52.89 16.24
C ASN A 215 -14.02 53.76 17.45
N GLY A 216 -15.03 54.61 17.38
CA GLY A 216 -15.45 55.48 18.48
C GLY A 216 -16.18 56.71 18.00
N ARG A 217 -16.74 57.49 18.93
CA ARG A 217 -17.39 58.78 18.61
C ARG A 217 -16.36 59.85 18.41
N THR A 218 -16.43 60.58 17.31
CA THR A 218 -15.72 61.82 17.07
C THR A 218 -16.67 62.96 17.43
N GLY A 219 -16.32 63.80 18.39
CA GLY A 219 -17.11 65.01 18.74
C GLY A 219 -17.64 65.09 20.15
N GLY A 220 -17.21 64.22 21.06
CA GLY A 220 -17.37 64.41 22.51
C GLY A 220 -16.32 65.36 23.09
N THR A 221 -16.61 65.94 24.21
CA THR A 221 -15.69 66.83 24.97
C THR A 221 -14.36 66.10 25.22
N ALA A 222 -13.27 66.88 25.42
CA ALA A 222 -11.84 66.48 25.46
C ALA A 222 -11.44 65.33 26.41
N THR A 223 -12.37 64.60 26.99
CA THR A 223 -12.19 63.44 27.90
C THR A 223 -12.52 62.09 27.26
N ASP A 224 -13.09 62.04 26.06
CA ASP A 224 -13.43 60.79 25.41
C ASP A 224 -12.20 60.22 24.69
N SER A 225 -11.57 59.25 25.33
CA SER A 225 -10.53 58.45 24.72
C SER A 225 -11.10 57.83 23.42
N ILE A 226 -10.37 57.99 22.31
CA ILE A 226 -10.69 57.28 21.06
C ILE A 226 -10.43 55.79 21.33
N PRO A 227 -11.45 54.96 21.47
CA PRO A 227 -11.25 53.55 21.74
C PRO A 227 -10.80 52.83 20.46
N GLU A 228 -10.07 51.73 20.63
CA GLU A 228 -9.73 50.76 19.57
C GLU A 228 -8.99 51.34 18.36
N VAL A 229 -7.95 52.13 18.65
CA VAL A 229 -7.10 52.70 17.59
C VAL A 229 -6.15 51.66 17.02
N LEU A 230 -6.01 51.66 15.70
CA LEU A 230 -5.02 50.83 14.98
C LEU A 230 -3.59 51.17 15.45
N ASN A 231 -2.84 50.17 15.87
CA ASN A 231 -1.41 50.22 15.93
C ASN A 231 -0.83 49.50 14.70
N GLY A 232 -0.64 50.28 13.62
CA GLY A 232 -0.30 49.66 12.34
C GLY A 232 -0.15 50.69 11.21
N ASP A 233 0.14 50.18 10.04
CA ASP A 233 0.37 50.96 8.84
C ASP A 233 -0.64 50.54 7.75
N ILE A 234 -1.17 51.50 7.01
CA ILE A 234 -2.03 51.27 5.83
C ILE A 234 -1.35 51.92 4.62
N ALA A 235 -1.14 51.15 3.55
CA ALA A 235 -0.58 51.61 2.30
C ALA A 235 -1.69 52.00 1.29
N GLU A 236 -2.75 51.21 1.21
CA GLU A 236 -3.82 51.39 0.24
C GLU A 236 -5.14 50.79 0.73
N ILE A 237 -6.24 51.45 0.41
CA ILE A 237 -7.63 51.00 0.65
C ILE A 237 -8.39 51.09 -0.66
N ILE A 238 -9.04 50.02 -1.05
CA ILE A 238 -9.86 49.90 -2.26
C ILE A 238 -11.21 49.31 -1.86
N ILE A 239 -12.30 50.01 -2.21
CA ILE A 239 -13.66 49.55 -1.94
C ILE A 239 -14.47 49.55 -3.23
N TYR A 240 -15.12 48.43 -3.47
CA TYR A 240 -16.10 48.26 -4.54
C TYR A 240 -17.50 48.10 -3.95
N ASP A 241 -18.49 48.68 -4.57
CA ASP A 241 -19.92 48.57 -4.19
C ASP A 241 -20.55 47.24 -4.62
N ARG A 242 -19.75 46.33 -5.15
CA ARG A 242 -20.13 45.01 -5.65
C ARG A 242 -19.08 43.96 -5.36
N VAL A 243 -19.47 42.70 -5.50
CA VAL A 243 -18.53 41.59 -5.52
C VAL A 243 -17.78 41.60 -6.86
N LEU A 244 -16.46 41.51 -6.78
CA LEU A 244 -15.59 41.36 -7.95
C LEU A 244 -15.69 39.94 -8.49
N ASP A 245 -15.66 39.78 -9.80
CA ASP A 245 -15.49 38.48 -10.42
C ASP A 245 -14.03 37.97 -10.31
N GLN A 246 -13.78 36.73 -10.75
CA GLN A 246 -12.47 36.12 -10.66
C GLN A 246 -11.38 36.86 -11.45
N GLN A 247 -11.72 37.41 -12.61
CA GLN A 247 -10.77 38.15 -13.46
C GLN A 247 -10.43 39.51 -12.83
N GLU A 248 -11.44 40.22 -12.36
CA GLU A 248 -11.29 41.48 -11.67
C GLU A 248 -10.52 41.36 -10.36
N THR A 249 -10.82 40.30 -9.58
CA THR A 249 -10.08 40.00 -8.35
C THR A 249 -8.61 39.73 -8.65
N THR A 250 -8.33 38.96 -9.69
CA THR A 250 -6.96 38.69 -10.14
C THR A 250 -6.27 39.99 -10.57
N ALA A 251 -6.94 40.84 -11.35
CA ALA A 251 -6.37 42.11 -11.80
C ALA A 251 -6.01 43.03 -10.63
N VAL A 252 -6.86 43.11 -9.59
CA VAL A 252 -6.55 43.89 -8.37
C VAL A 252 -5.35 43.30 -7.62
N TYR A 253 -5.28 41.96 -7.48
CA TYR A 253 -4.15 41.35 -6.81
C TYR A 253 -2.84 41.50 -7.62
N ASP A 254 -2.89 41.38 -8.94
CA ASP A 254 -1.73 41.62 -9.82
C ASP A 254 -1.25 43.07 -9.71
N TYR A 255 -2.17 44.02 -9.66
CA TYR A 255 -1.85 45.43 -9.41
C TYR A 255 -1.15 45.60 -8.06
N LEU A 256 -1.70 45.06 -6.96
CA LEU A 256 -1.15 45.26 -5.62
C LEU A 256 0.18 44.51 -5.43
N THR A 257 0.29 43.29 -5.96
CA THR A 257 1.54 42.53 -5.87
C THR A 257 2.64 43.12 -6.72
N GLY A 258 2.33 43.54 -7.94
CA GLY A 258 3.29 44.24 -8.82
C GLY A 258 3.75 45.54 -8.23
N ARG A 259 2.81 46.36 -7.70
CA ARG A 259 3.11 47.68 -7.11
C ARG A 259 3.96 47.58 -5.87
N TYR A 260 3.55 46.77 -4.88
CA TYR A 260 4.15 46.73 -3.57
C TYR A 260 5.19 45.62 -3.40
N GLY A 261 5.45 44.81 -4.43
CA GLY A 261 6.36 43.65 -4.34
C GLY A 261 5.88 42.59 -3.35
N LEU A 262 4.59 42.55 -3.05
CA LEU A 262 4.00 41.59 -2.13
C LEU A 262 3.76 40.25 -2.85
N ARG A 263 3.81 39.19 -2.10
CA ARG A 263 3.50 37.83 -2.61
C ARG A 263 2.17 37.38 -2.07
N LEU A 264 1.34 36.85 -2.96
CA LEU A 264 0.13 36.15 -2.54
C LEU A 264 0.49 34.87 -1.78
N ARG A 265 -0.39 34.45 -0.89
CA ARG A 265 -0.23 33.23 -0.15
C ARG A 265 -0.28 32.02 -1.10
N PRO A 266 0.77 31.21 -1.19
CA PRO A 266 0.79 30.10 -2.13
C PRO A 266 -0.32 29.09 -1.81
N PRO A 267 -0.91 28.43 -2.83
CA PRO A 267 -1.85 27.35 -2.59
C PRO A 267 -1.18 26.22 -1.81
N PRO A 268 -1.91 25.50 -0.95
CA PRO A 268 -1.38 24.35 -0.24
C PRO A 268 -0.88 23.32 -1.24
N PHE A 269 0.06 22.48 -0.80
CA PHE A 269 0.74 21.54 -1.69
C PHE A 269 -0.21 20.58 -2.41
N TRP A 270 -1.37 20.24 -1.78
CA TRP A 270 -2.37 19.35 -2.38
C TRP A 270 -3.22 20.02 -3.49
N GLU A 271 -3.22 21.34 -3.62
CA GLU A 271 -3.86 22.08 -4.72
C GLU A 271 -2.92 22.31 -5.90
N ARG A 272 -1.63 21.97 -5.75
CA ARG A 272 -0.63 22.16 -6.80
C ARG A 272 -0.69 21.02 -7.83
N THR A 273 -0.54 21.37 -9.09
CA THR A 273 -0.59 20.41 -10.22
C THR A 273 0.40 19.24 -10.07
N TRP A 274 1.60 19.50 -9.51
CA TRP A 274 2.58 18.45 -9.26
C TRP A 274 2.10 17.39 -8.25
N PHE A 275 1.25 17.78 -7.28
CA PHE A 275 0.71 16.83 -6.31
C PHE A 275 -0.22 15.82 -6.98
N TYR A 276 -1.11 16.27 -7.87
CA TYR A 276 -1.95 15.36 -8.65
C TYR A 276 -1.13 14.47 -9.57
N ALA A 277 -0.08 15.01 -10.20
CA ALA A 277 0.86 14.21 -10.99
C ALA A 277 1.56 13.14 -10.14
N ALA A 278 2.02 13.49 -8.94
CA ALA A 278 2.63 12.53 -8.00
C ALA A 278 1.65 11.44 -7.58
N VAL A 279 0.39 11.79 -7.26
CA VAL A 279 -0.66 10.81 -6.93
C VAL A 279 -0.90 9.84 -8.09
N VAL A 280 -1.01 10.36 -9.33
CA VAL A 280 -1.18 9.51 -10.52
C VAL A 280 0.00 8.56 -10.71
N ILE A 281 1.24 9.05 -10.54
CA ILE A 281 2.45 8.21 -10.63
C ILE A 281 2.42 7.10 -9.57
N VAL A 282 2.07 7.41 -8.32
CA VAL A 282 1.96 6.42 -7.24
C VAL A 282 0.91 5.35 -7.57
N LEU A 283 -0.26 5.76 -8.08
CA LEU A 283 -1.32 4.84 -8.49
C LEU A 283 -0.87 3.91 -9.63
N LEU A 284 -0.16 4.44 -10.63
CA LEU A 284 0.41 3.65 -11.72
C LEU A 284 1.45 2.64 -11.20
N LEU A 285 2.34 3.05 -10.30
CA LEU A 285 3.33 2.14 -9.70
C LEU A 285 2.65 1.02 -8.89
N LEU A 286 1.60 1.34 -8.14
CA LEU A 286 0.80 0.35 -7.43
C LEU A 286 0.11 -0.63 -8.39
N ALA A 287 -0.45 -0.15 -9.50
CA ALA A 287 -1.06 -0.99 -10.52
C ALA A 287 -0.03 -1.95 -11.14
N VAL A 288 1.17 -1.46 -11.47
CA VAL A 288 2.27 -2.29 -11.98
C VAL A 288 2.72 -3.32 -10.94
N LEU A 289 2.82 -2.94 -9.67
CA LEU A 289 3.18 -3.87 -8.60
C LEU A 289 2.12 -4.97 -8.42
N LEU A 290 0.85 -4.61 -8.41
CA LEU A 290 -0.26 -5.56 -8.31
C LEU A 290 -0.29 -6.53 -9.49
N THR A 291 -0.13 -6.03 -10.72
CA THR A 291 -0.05 -6.89 -11.91
C THR A 291 1.13 -7.84 -11.84
N LYS A 292 2.32 -7.38 -11.39
CA LYS A 292 3.50 -8.21 -11.18
C LYS A 292 3.24 -9.33 -10.18
N ILE A 293 2.59 -9.03 -9.04
CA ILE A 293 2.23 -10.02 -8.01
C ILE A 293 1.26 -11.06 -8.59
N VAL A 294 0.22 -10.63 -9.30
CA VAL A 294 -0.78 -11.53 -9.90
C VAL A 294 -0.12 -12.46 -10.94
N VAL A 295 0.71 -11.91 -11.82
CA VAL A 295 1.42 -12.68 -12.85
C VAL A 295 2.37 -13.69 -12.22
N GLN A 296 3.15 -13.28 -11.20
CA GLN A 296 4.05 -14.19 -10.48
C GLN A 296 3.28 -15.33 -9.79
N ARG A 297 2.14 -15.05 -9.16
CA ARG A 297 1.30 -16.08 -8.54
C ARG A 297 0.76 -17.08 -9.58
N LYS A 298 0.29 -16.60 -10.74
CA LYS A 298 -0.16 -17.47 -11.83
C LYS A 298 0.97 -18.33 -12.38
N LEU A 299 2.15 -17.75 -12.58
CA LEU A 299 3.31 -18.48 -13.10
C LEU A 299 3.77 -19.58 -12.11
N ARG A 300 3.86 -19.27 -10.80
CA ARG A 300 4.19 -20.28 -9.77
C ARG A 300 3.21 -21.46 -9.75
N LYS A 301 1.89 -21.17 -9.83
CA LYS A 301 0.88 -22.23 -9.91
C LYS A 301 1.06 -23.12 -11.14
N LYS A 302 1.32 -22.50 -12.29
CA LYS A 302 1.53 -23.25 -13.55
C LYS A 302 2.80 -24.08 -13.52
N LEU A 303 3.90 -23.59 -12.94
CA LEU A 303 5.13 -24.33 -12.75
C LEU A 303 4.91 -25.55 -11.84
N ALA A 304 4.26 -25.37 -10.69
CA ALA A 304 3.97 -26.47 -9.78
C ALA A 304 3.10 -27.55 -10.41
N GLU A 305 2.13 -27.16 -11.26
CA GLU A 305 1.30 -28.11 -11.99
C GLU A 305 2.08 -28.88 -13.05
N MET A 306 2.99 -28.20 -13.77
CA MET A 306 3.88 -28.85 -14.74
C MET A 306 4.88 -29.82 -14.07
N GLU A 307 5.42 -29.46 -12.90
CA GLU A 307 6.30 -30.33 -12.11
C GLU A 307 5.56 -31.59 -11.67
N ARG A 308 4.36 -31.45 -11.12
CA ARG A 308 3.51 -32.58 -10.74
C ARG A 308 3.20 -33.50 -11.92
N GLN A 309 2.91 -32.93 -13.09
CA GLN A 309 2.66 -33.71 -14.28
C GLN A 309 3.90 -34.50 -14.73
N ARG A 310 5.07 -33.87 -14.71
CA ARG A 310 6.36 -34.53 -15.01
C ARG A 310 6.68 -35.67 -14.03
N GLU A 311 6.41 -35.50 -12.74
CA GLU A 311 6.57 -36.56 -11.77
C GLU A 311 5.65 -37.73 -12.04
N MET A 312 4.37 -37.48 -12.36
CA MET A 312 3.43 -38.52 -12.75
C MET A 312 3.87 -39.27 -14.01
N ASP A 313 4.38 -38.56 -15.02
CA ASP A 313 4.85 -39.20 -16.26
C ASP A 313 6.12 -40.03 -16.02
N ARG A 314 7.05 -39.54 -15.19
CA ARG A 314 8.23 -40.31 -14.79
C ARG A 314 7.85 -41.61 -14.08
N GLU A 315 6.89 -41.52 -13.17
CA GLU A 315 6.41 -42.68 -12.42
C GLU A 315 5.71 -43.69 -13.36
N ARG A 316 4.88 -43.24 -14.29
CA ARG A 316 4.28 -44.09 -15.33
C ARG A 316 5.34 -44.80 -16.17
N HIS A 317 6.38 -44.11 -16.59
CA HIS A 317 7.46 -44.71 -17.37
C HIS A 317 8.29 -45.72 -16.54
N ARG A 318 8.49 -45.48 -15.24
CA ARG A 318 9.16 -46.42 -14.35
C ARG A 318 8.35 -47.70 -14.20
N ILE A 319 7.05 -47.54 -13.91
CA ILE A 319 6.11 -48.67 -13.78
C ILE A 319 6.05 -49.50 -15.05
N SER A 320 5.91 -48.83 -16.20
CA SER A 320 5.85 -49.52 -17.50
C SER A 320 7.10 -50.36 -17.78
N ARG A 321 8.31 -49.85 -17.42
CA ARG A 321 9.54 -50.62 -17.59
C ARG A 321 9.59 -51.82 -16.66
N GLU A 322 9.28 -51.66 -15.37
CA GLU A 322 9.25 -52.75 -14.41
C GLU A 322 8.23 -53.81 -14.79
N MET A 323 7.04 -53.44 -15.23
CA MET A 323 6.05 -54.37 -15.73
C MET A 323 6.53 -55.13 -16.99
N HIS A 324 7.20 -54.45 -17.92
CA HIS A 324 7.70 -55.07 -19.13
C HIS A 324 8.81 -56.10 -18.81
N ASP A 325 9.71 -55.76 -17.89
CA ASP A 325 10.80 -56.66 -17.54
C ASP A 325 10.32 -57.88 -16.78
N ASP A 326 9.45 -57.71 -15.77
CA ASP A 326 8.96 -58.84 -14.95
C ASP A 326 8.00 -59.74 -15.76
N ILE A 327 7.08 -59.19 -16.54
CA ILE A 327 6.13 -59.93 -17.34
C ILE A 327 6.81 -60.52 -18.57
N GLY A 328 7.67 -59.72 -19.23
CA GLY A 328 8.35 -60.15 -20.45
C GLY A 328 9.28 -61.35 -20.19
N ALA A 329 10.04 -61.31 -19.10
CA ALA A 329 10.93 -62.43 -18.70
C ALA A 329 10.11 -63.69 -18.42
N GLY A 330 9.03 -63.58 -17.65
CA GLY A 330 8.18 -64.73 -17.33
C GLY A 330 7.44 -65.33 -18.53
N LEU A 331 6.91 -64.46 -19.44
CA LEU A 331 6.30 -64.91 -20.69
C LEU A 331 7.32 -65.62 -21.59
N ALA A 332 8.53 -65.10 -21.71
CA ALA A 332 9.62 -65.75 -22.44
C ALA A 332 9.94 -67.13 -21.87
N GLN A 333 9.99 -67.25 -20.52
CA GLN A 333 10.22 -68.52 -19.85
C GLN A 333 9.09 -69.52 -20.12
N ILE A 334 7.82 -69.12 -20.06
CA ILE A 334 6.66 -69.96 -20.40
C ILE A 334 6.75 -70.39 -21.86
N ALA A 335 7.08 -69.49 -22.80
CA ALA A 335 7.22 -69.82 -24.20
C ALA A 335 8.30 -70.86 -24.45
N MET A 336 9.49 -70.72 -23.78
CA MET A 336 10.58 -71.70 -23.89
C MET A 336 10.20 -73.06 -23.32
N MET A 337 9.55 -73.09 -22.16
CA MET A 337 9.07 -74.34 -21.54
C MET A 337 7.98 -75.02 -22.41
N SER A 338 7.05 -74.27 -22.96
CA SER A 338 6.03 -74.76 -23.89
C SER A 338 6.64 -75.37 -25.15
N GLU A 339 7.64 -74.71 -25.71
CA GLU A 339 8.33 -75.21 -26.90
C GLU A 339 9.17 -76.45 -26.57
N SER A 340 9.78 -76.51 -25.39
CA SER A 340 10.51 -77.71 -24.90
C SER A 340 9.58 -78.89 -24.72
N ALA A 341 8.43 -78.69 -24.07
CA ALA A 341 7.39 -79.69 -23.88
C ALA A 341 6.85 -80.21 -25.22
N ARG A 342 6.69 -79.35 -26.23
CA ARG A 342 6.26 -79.72 -27.57
C ARG A 342 7.25 -80.59 -28.31
N LYS A 343 8.54 -80.44 -28.09
CA LYS A 343 9.60 -81.22 -28.75
C LYS A 343 9.82 -82.63 -28.15
N LYS A 344 9.38 -82.84 -26.92
CA LYS A 344 9.50 -84.12 -26.25
C LYS A 344 8.27 -84.99 -26.53
N SER A 345 8.41 -86.04 -27.30
CA SER A 345 7.34 -86.99 -27.57
C SER A 345 7.42 -88.12 -26.47
N GLY A 346 6.44 -88.10 -25.53
CA GLY A 346 6.31 -89.15 -24.56
C GLY A 346 5.86 -88.71 -23.17
N ASN A 347 5.84 -89.65 -22.18
CA ASN A 347 5.31 -89.47 -20.81
C ASN A 347 6.09 -88.42 -19.95
N ASP A 348 7.14 -87.80 -20.48
CA ASP A 348 8.05 -86.88 -19.74
C ASP A 348 7.60 -85.42 -19.77
N ASN A 349 6.42 -85.10 -20.42
CA ASN A 349 5.92 -83.77 -20.54
C ASN A 349 5.22 -83.20 -19.27
N GLU A 350 4.98 -84.08 -18.28
CA GLU A 350 4.25 -83.70 -17.07
C GLU A 350 5.03 -82.64 -16.23
N LYS A 351 6.34 -82.78 -16.19
CA LYS A 351 7.22 -81.88 -15.45
C LYS A 351 7.25 -80.45 -16.10
N GLU A 352 7.41 -80.40 -17.42
CA GLU A 352 7.40 -79.10 -18.16
C GLU A 352 6.04 -78.42 -18.05
N LEU A 353 4.95 -79.15 -18.10
CA LEU A 353 3.60 -78.61 -17.93
C LEU A 353 3.39 -78.06 -16.50
N LEU A 354 3.89 -78.77 -15.49
CA LEU A 354 3.90 -78.29 -14.09
C LEU A 354 4.73 -77.01 -13.92
N ASP A 355 5.91 -76.95 -14.53
CA ASP A 355 6.80 -75.78 -14.50
C ASP A 355 6.15 -74.58 -15.23
N ILE A 356 5.49 -74.77 -16.35
CA ILE A 356 4.72 -73.76 -17.06
C ILE A 356 3.58 -73.25 -16.16
N ALA A 357 2.81 -74.15 -15.56
CA ALA A 357 1.73 -73.79 -14.66
C ALA A 357 2.23 -73.01 -13.44
N GLN A 358 3.37 -73.38 -12.89
CA GLN A 358 3.97 -72.73 -11.75
C GLN A 358 4.53 -71.34 -12.09
N THR A 359 5.17 -71.20 -13.26
CA THR A 359 5.67 -69.91 -13.77
C THR A 359 4.52 -68.97 -14.07
N SER A 360 3.45 -69.48 -14.70
CA SER A 360 2.23 -68.70 -14.95
C SER A 360 1.60 -68.17 -13.66
N ARG A 361 1.48 -69.00 -12.61
CA ARG A 361 0.93 -68.58 -11.31
C ARG A 361 1.85 -67.54 -10.62
N THR A 362 3.16 -67.69 -10.73
CA THR A 362 4.12 -66.73 -10.21
C THR A 362 3.97 -65.35 -10.89
N LEU A 363 3.80 -65.35 -12.22
CA LEU A 363 3.56 -64.11 -12.96
C LEU A 363 2.23 -63.40 -12.56
N VAL A 364 1.14 -64.15 -12.42
CA VAL A 364 -0.12 -63.59 -11.96
C VAL A 364 0.00 -63.01 -10.56
N ASN A 365 0.72 -63.67 -9.65
CA ASN A 365 0.97 -63.16 -8.30
C ASN A 365 1.80 -61.89 -8.33
N ASN A 366 2.89 -61.84 -9.12
CA ASN A 366 3.73 -60.66 -9.27
C ASN A 366 2.92 -59.46 -9.85
N MET A 367 2.07 -59.70 -10.85
CA MET A 367 1.18 -58.66 -11.36
C MET A 367 0.21 -58.14 -10.29
N SER A 368 -0.39 -59.04 -9.51
CA SER A 368 -1.31 -58.65 -8.43
C SER A 368 -0.63 -57.81 -7.36
N GLU A 369 0.64 -58.09 -7.02
CA GLU A 369 1.44 -57.33 -6.10
C GLU A 369 1.78 -55.91 -6.63
N ILE A 370 2.13 -55.83 -7.91
CA ILE A 370 2.36 -54.53 -8.57
C ILE A 370 1.07 -53.69 -8.57
N ILE A 371 -0.06 -54.27 -8.97
CA ILE A 371 -1.35 -53.58 -8.99
C ILE A 371 -1.73 -53.11 -7.58
N TRP A 372 -1.55 -53.96 -6.56
CA TRP A 372 -1.83 -53.58 -5.18
C TRP A 372 -0.93 -52.41 -4.72
N SER A 373 0.37 -52.48 -5.00
CA SER A 373 1.32 -51.46 -4.58
C SER A 373 1.08 -50.09 -5.25
N LEU A 374 0.45 -50.08 -6.44
CA LEU A 374 0.16 -48.88 -7.20
C LEU A 374 -1.22 -48.28 -6.90
N ASN A 375 -2.10 -49.05 -6.24
CA ASN A 375 -3.45 -48.55 -5.93
C ASN A 375 -3.37 -47.38 -4.94
N PRO A 376 -3.88 -46.20 -5.33
CA PRO A 376 -3.85 -45.01 -4.48
C PRO A 376 -4.76 -45.10 -3.25
N GLU A 377 -5.64 -46.07 -3.15
CA GLU A 377 -6.48 -46.29 -1.98
C GLU A 377 -5.70 -46.91 -0.82
N TYR A 378 -4.63 -47.67 -1.09
CA TYR A 378 -3.86 -48.41 -0.08
C TYR A 378 -2.58 -47.68 0.34
N LYS A 379 -2.67 -46.36 0.65
CA LYS A 379 -1.50 -45.52 0.90
C LYS A 379 -0.92 -45.64 2.31
N THR A 380 -1.67 -46.13 3.27
CA THR A 380 -1.28 -46.08 4.68
C THR A 380 -0.46 -47.30 5.10
N LEU A 381 0.30 -47.14 6.20
CA LEU A 381 1.01 -48.24 6.84
C LEU A 381 0.03 -49.34 7.27
N GLU A 382 -1.13 -49.00 7.78
CA GLU A 382 -2.16 -49.94 8.19
C GLU A 382 -2.59 -50.86 7.02
N HIS A 383 -2.78 -50.33 5.82
CA HIS A 383 -3.08 -51.12 4.63
C HIS A 383 -1.93 -52.07 4.28
N LEU A 384 -0.67 -51.62 4.38
CA LEU A 384 0.48 -52.48 4.14
C LEU A 384 0.56 -53.64 5.15
N ILE A 385 0.40 -53.37 6.44
CA ILE A 385 0.43 -54.38 7.51
C ILE A 385 -0.70 -55.39 7.34
N SER A 386 -1.89 -54.95 7.02
CA SER A 386 -3.04 -55.83 6.74
C SER A 386 -2.77 -56.77 5.57
N TYR A 387 -2.25 -56.21 4.46
CA TYR A 387 -1.91 -56.98 3.27
C TYR A 387 -0.75 -57.96 3.53
N LEU A 388 0.29 -57.54 4.24
CA LEU A 388 1.38 -58.43 4.66
C LEU A 388 0.86 -59.59 5.48
N ARG A 389 0.01 -59.35 6.47
CA ARG A 389 -0.59 -60.37 7.32
C ARG A 389 -1.35 -61.41 6.48
N GLU A 390 -2.15 -60.97 5.55
CA GLU A 390 -2.90 -61.85 4.66
C GLU A 390 -1.98 -62.70 3.79
N GLN A 391 -0.98 -62.08 3.15
CA GLN A 391 -0.06 -62.80 2.24
C GLN A 391 0.82 -63.79 2.98
N LEU A 392 1.34 -63.45 4.16
CA LEU A 392 2.18 -64.32 4.96
C LEU A 392 1.39 -65.50 5.51
N ASN A 393 0.16 -65.30 6.00
CA ASN A 393 -0.69 -66.41 6.45
C ASN A 393 -0.94 -67.41 5.33
N LYS A 394 -1.37 -66.92 4.13
CA LYS A 394 -1.60 -67.78 2.96
C LYS A 394 -0.35 -68.59 2.57
N GLN A 395 0.81 -67.97 2.57
CA GLN A 395 2.06 -68.59 2.17
C GLN A 395 2.52 -69.66 3.16
N LEU A 396 2.43 -69.40 4.46
CA LEU A 396 2.90 -70.29 5.53
C LEU A 396 1.92 -71.47 5.77
N GLU A 397 0.61 -71.21 5.69
CA GLU A 397 -0.42 -72.27 5.71
C GLU A 397 -0.23 -73.24 4.54
N TYR A 398 0.02 -72.71 3.33
CA TYR A 398 0.28 -73.57 2.17
C TYR A 398 1.58 -74.38 2.31
N ALA A 399 2.58 -73.83 2.97
CA ALA A 399 3.86 -74.54 3.25
C ALA A 399 3.74 -75.60 4.36
N GLY A 400 2.64 -75.56 5.12
CA GLY A 400 2.45 -76.50 6.24
C GLY A 400 3.43 -76.27 7.38
N MET A 401 3.97 -75.02 7.53
CA MET A 401 4.93 -74.62 8.54
C MET A 401 4.22 -74.08 9.77
N GLU A 402 4.64 -74.42 10.98
CA GLU A 402 4.17 -73.72 12.19
C GLU A 402 4.69 -72.31 12.21
N PHE A 403 3.84 -71.32 12.54
CA PHE A 403 4.24 -69.90 12.51
C PHE A 403 3.58 -69.05 13.57
N SER A 404 4.26 -67.95 13.91
CA SER A 404 3.74 -66.86 14.75
C SER A 404 3.96 -65.52 14.06
N ILE A 405 2.87 -64.79 13.79
CA ILE A 405 2.91 -63.47 13.16
C ILE A 405 2.37 -62.44 14.13
N ARG A 406 3.25 -61.49 14.54
CA ARG A 406 2.92 -60.34 15.39
C ARG A 406 3.28 -59.06 14.66
N LEU A 407 2.29 -58.42 14.08
CA LEU A 407 2.45 -57.18 13.36
C LEU A 407 1.71 -56.04 14.10
N PRO A 408 2.23 -54.81 14.04
CA PRO A 408 1.63 -53.68 14.75
C PRO A 408 0.19 -53.43 14.30
N GLU A 409 -0.59 -52.88 15.19
CA GLU A 409 -1.95 -52.36 14.88
C GLU A 409 -1.88 -50.85 14.78
N GLY A 410 -2.67 -50.25 13.86
CA GLY A 410 -2.69 -48.80 13.60
C GLY A 410 -1.74 -48.34 12.51
N GLY A 411 -1.46 -47.04 12.46
CA GLY A 411 -0.65 -46.43 11.38
C GLY A 411 -1.50 -45.92 10.20
N SER A 412 -2.77 -45.62 10.44
CA SER A 412 -3.68 -45.08 9.45
C SER A 412 -3.28 -43.66 9.02
N ASP A 413 -2.52 -42.95 9.85
CA ASP A 413 -1.99 -41.60 9.66
C ASP A 413 -0.61 -41.58 8.98
N ILE A 414 0.07 -42.75 8.87
CA ILE A 414 1.37 -42.83 8.22
C ILE A 414 1.20 -43.17 6.76
N LEU A 415 1.48 -42.18 5.91
CA LEU A 415 1.39 -42.33 4.45
C LEU A 415 2.69 -42.87 3.87
N LEU A 416 2.62 -43.96 3.13
CA LEU A 416 3.75 -44.60 2.47
C LEU A 416 3.74 -44.34 0.97
N THR A 417 4.92 -44.12 0.40
CA THR A 417 5.09 -44.08 -1.06
C THR A 417 4.85 -45.46 -1.67
N ASN A 418 4.55 -45.48 -2.98
CA ASN A 418 4.42 -46.76 -3.70
C ASN A 418 5.69 -47.63 -3.58
N GLU A 419 6.84 -46.99 -3.63
CA GLU A 419 8.13 -47.61 -3.52
C GLU A 419 8.36 -48.23 -2.13
N GLN A 420 8.05 -47.50 -1.06
CA GLN A 420 8.13 -48.01 0.32
C GLN A 420 7.24 -49.23 0.50
N ARG A 421 5.98 -49.17 0.08
CA ARG A 421 5.04 -50.30 0.20
C ARG A 421 5.55 -51.53 -0.53
N ARG A 422 6.00 -51.35 -1.77
CA ARG A 422 6.51 -52.45 -2.60
C ARG A 422 7.77 -53.08 -2.02
N ASN A 423 8.75 -52.26 -1.69
CA ASN A 423 10.03 -52.77 -1.22
C ASN A 423 9.89 -53.48 0.16
N ILE A 424 9.10 -52.95 1.10
CA ILE A 424 8.82 -53.60 2.38
C ILE A 424 8.13 -54.96 2.14
N LEU A 425 7.13 -55.01 1.28
CA LEU A 425 6.45 -56.27 0.92
C LEU A 425 7.42 -57.31 0.33
N LEU A 426 8.25 -56.89 -0.64
CA LEU A 426 9.18 -57.78 -1.32
C LEU A 426 10.31 -58.25 -0.39
N ILE A 427 10.85 -57.41 0.47
CA ILE A 427 11.85 -57.80 1.48
C ILE A 427 11.27 -58.88 2.40
N THR A 428 10.08 -58.64 2.96
CA THR A 428 9.45 -59.56 3.92
C THR A 428 9.14 -60.91 3.25
N LYS A 429 8.55 -60.88 2.06
CA LYS A 429 8.21 -62.10 1.30
C LYS A 429 9.45 -62.91 0.91
N GLU A 430 10.53 -62.24 0.48
CA GLU A 430 11.75 -62.93 0.08
C GLU A 430 12.43 -63.63 1.30
N ILE A 431 12.43 -62.97 2.46
CA ILE A 431 12.94 -63.56 3.69
C ILE A 431 12.11 -64.79 4.09
N VAL A 432 10.79 -64.69 4.09
CA VAL A 432 9.88 -65.79 4.41
C VAL A 432 9.99 -66.93 3.37
N ASN A 433 10.10 -66.59 2.08
CA ASN A 433 10.28 -67.56 1.02
C ASN A 433 11.60 -68.33 1.17
N ASN A 434 12.66 -67.66 1.59
CA ASN A 434 13.95 -68.33 1.88
C ASN A 434 13.84 -69.31 3.08
N ALA A 435 13.11 -68.92 4.13
CA ALA A 435 12.84 -69.82 5.26
C ALA A 435 12.03 -71.02 4.80
N VAL A 436 10.95 -70.85 4.06
CA VAL A 436 10.13 -71.99 3.57
C VAL A 436 10.89 -72.91 2.64
N LYS A 437 11.72 -72.38 1.74
CA LYS A 437 12.40 -73.23 0.73
C LYS A 437 13.68 -73.87 1.16
N TYR A 438 14.45 -73.24 2.06
CA TYR A 438 15.85 -73.62 2.30
C TYR A 438 16.17 -73.92 3.72
N SER A 439 15.35 -73.46 4.70
CA SER A 439 15.72 -73.59 6.10
C SER A 439 15.47 -75.01 6.68
N GLY A 440 14.47 -75.73 6.17
CA GLY A 440 13.97 -76.93 6.80
C GLY A 440 13.41 -76.69 8.20
N ALA A 441 13.05 -75.48 8.51
CA ALA A 441 12.53 -75.05 9.82
C ALA A 441 11.16 -75.68 10.10
N ARG A 442 10.90 -75.93 11.38
CA ARG A 442 9.58 -76.33 11.86
C ARG A 442 8.73 -75.11 12.21
N HIS A 443 9.37 -74.04 12.73
CA HIS A 443 8.69 -72.83 13.20
C HIS A 443 9.34 -71.60 12.65
N LEU A 444 8.46 -70.65 12.19
CA LEU A 444 8.85 -69.34 11.75
C LEU A 444 8.14 -68.23 12.58
N THR A 445 8.91 -67.32 13.09
CA THR A 445 8.38 -66.17 13.81
C THR A 445 8.59 -64.89 12.97
N VAL A 446 7.52 -64.12 12.73
CA VAL A 446 7.55 -62.79 12.09
C VAL A 446 6.99 -61.76 13.07
N GLU A 447 7.85 -60.88 13.52
CA GLU A 447 7.46 -59.78 14.42
C GLU A 447 7.80 -58.46 13.78
N ALA A 448 6.91 -57.49 13.94
CA ALA A 448 7.22 -56.11 13.58
C ALA A 448 6.70 -55.14 14.64
N LEU A 449 7.45 -54.07 14.86
CA LEU A 449 7.09 -52.99 15.78
C LEU A 449 7.29 -51.63 15.13
N LEU A 450 6.41 -50.71 15.51
CA LEU A 450 6.54 -49.30 15.17
C LEU A 450 7.19 -48.57 16.34
N GLU A 451 8.42 -48.12 16.19
CA GLU A 451 9.18 -47.50 17.25
C GLU A 451 10.07 -46.37 16.74
N ALA A 452 9.99 -45.19 17.40
CA ALA A 452 10.83 -44.02 17.14
C ALA A 452 10.91 -43.59 15.65
N GLY A 453 9.80 -43.69 14.92
CA GLY A 453 9.74 -43.31 13.48
C GLY A 453 10.30 -44.39 12.54
N PHE A 454 10.52 -45.59 13.01
CA PHE A 454 10.95 -46.75 12.22
C PHE A 454 9.93 -47.88 12.31
N LEU A 455 9.75 -48.56 11.19
CA LEU A 455 9.11 -49.88 11.15
C LEU A 455 10.23 -50.92 11.22
N ARG A 456 10.30 -51.68 12.34
CA ARG A 456 11.32 -52.68 12.61
C ARG A 456 10.72 -54.06 12.48
N PHE A 457 11.42 -54.97 11.79
CA PHE A 457 11.05 -56.37 11.61
C PHE A 457 12.09 -57.31 12.22
N TRP A 458 11.61 -58.36 12.83
CA TRP A 458 12.38 -59.53 13.25
C TRP A 458 11.73 -60.76 12.62
N ILE A 459 12.50 -61.48 11.79
CA ILE A 459 12.03 -62.71 11.15
C ILE A 459 13.02 -63.77 11.50
N THR A 460 12.57 -64.82 12.20
CA THR A 460 13.44 -65.88 12.78
C THR A 460 12.87 -67.21 12.44
N ASP A 461 13.68 -68.10 11.86
CA ASP A 461 13.42 -69.54 11.68
C ASP A 461 14.31 -70.38 12.57
N ASP A 462 13.85 -71.59 12.97
CA ASP A 462 14.54 -72.58 13.74
C ASP A 462 15.22 -73.64 12.87
N GLY A 463 15.53 -73.35 11.63
CA GLY A 463 16.04 -74.26 10.64
C GLY A 463 17.54 -74.51 10.71
N CYS A 464 18.09 -75.07 9.63
CA CYS A 464 19.49 -75.50 9.57
C CYS A 464 20.50 -74.33 9.54
N GLY A 465 20.08 -73.08 9.31
CA GLY A 465 20.99 -71.96 9.10
C GLY A 465 22.00 -72.25 7.98
N PHE A 466 22.91 -71.28 7.77
CA PHE A 466 23.92 -71.40 6.71
C PHE A 466 25.16 -70.59 7.00
N ASP A 467 26.27 -70.89 6.30
CA ASP A 467 27.47 -70.05 6.31
C ASP A 467 27.38 -68.99 5.26
N VAL A 468 27.34 -67.75 5.69
CA VAL A 468 27.20 -66.56 4.82
C VAL A 468 28.38 -66.43 3.83
N GLN A 469 29.57 -66.92 4.20
CA GLN A 469 30.77 -66.80 3.35
C GLN A 469 30.84 -67.87 2.24
N GLN A 470 30.16 -68.99 2.43
CA GLN A 470 30.15 -70.10 1.45
C GLN A 470 28.98 -70.01 0.43
N GLN A 471 28.00 -69.18 0.66
CA GLN A 471 26.83 -69.10 -0.21
C GLN A 471 27.14 -68.31 -1.48
N ARG A 472 27.52 -69.02 -2.54
CA ARG A 472 27.90 -68.43 -3.86
C ARG A 472 26.74 -68.32 -4.86
N THR A 473 25.55 -68.82 -4.60
CA THR A 473 24.47 -68.89 -5.56
C THR A 473 23.13 -68.37 -5.00
N GLY A 474 22.70 -67.23 -5.48
CA GLY A 474 21.36 -66.71 -5.24
C GLY A 474 21.34 -65.17 -5.10
N ASN A 475 20.58 -64.50 -5.96
CA ASN A 475 20.42 -63.04 -5.94
C ASN A 475 19.52 -62.53 -4.78
N GLY A 476 18.86 -63.42 -4.03
CA GLY A 476 17.88 -63.09 -3.01
C GLY A 476 18.44 -62.20 -1.88
N LEU A 477 19.58 -62.62 -1.27
CA LEU A 477 20.22 -61.84 -0.21
C LEU A 477 20.71 -60.47 -0.69
N HIS A 478 21.21 -60.41 -1.92
CA HIS A 478 21.63 -59.14 -2.55
C HIS A 478 20.43 -58.21 -2.73
N ASN A 479 19.33 -58.73 -3.27
CA ASN A 479 18.08 -57.96 -3.51
C ASN A 479 17.48 -57.44 -2.21
N ILE A 480 17.46 -58.26 -1.14
CA ILE A 480 16.99 -57.83 0.19
C ILE A 480 17.82 -56.63 0.71
N ARG A 481 19.18 -56.71 0.64
CA ARG A 481 20.07 -55.63 1.06
C ARG A 481 19.90 -54.37 0.24
N GLN A 482 19.86 -54.51 -1.07
CA GLN A 482 19.68 -53.40 -1.98
C GLN A 482 18.38 -52.65 -1.68
N ARG A 483 17.25 -53.37 -1.59
CA ARG A 483 15.93 -52.78 -1.30
C ARG A 483 15.88 -52.11 0.07
N ALA A 484 16.50 -52.69 1.10
CA ALA A 484 16.59 -52.05 2.42
C ALA A 484 17.39 -50.77 2.37
N THR A 485 18.49 -50.73 1.61
CA THR A 485 19.31 -49.51 1.40
C THR A 485 18.58 -48.44 0.60
N GLU A 486 17.86 -48.83 -0.47
CA GLU A 486 17.02 -47.91 -1.28
C GLU A 486 15.96 -47.20 -0.42
N LEU A 487 15.45 -47.85 0.61
CA LEU A 487 14.51 -47.26 1.58
C LEU A 487 15.21 -46.47 2.70
N GLY A 488 16.53 -46.29 2.66
CA GLY A 488 17.29 -45.67 3.76
C GLY A 488 17.29 -46.45 5.05
N GLY A 489 16.99 -47.75 4.97
CA GLY A 489 16.88 -48.66 6.09
C GLY A 489 18.18 -49.42 6.40
N THR A 490 18.12 -50.26 7.43
CA THR A 490 19.21 -51.14 7.85
C THR A 490 18.78 -52.59 7.80
N LEU A 491 19.70 -53.52 7.48
CA LEU A 491 19.48 -54.95 7.49
C LEU A 491 20.63 -55.65 8.20
N GLU A 492 20.29 -56.47 9.17
CA GLU A 492 21.21 -57.37 9.88
C GLU A 492 20.77 -58.83 9.64
N LEU A 493 21.71 -59.68 9.30
CA LEU A 493 21.51 -61.12 9.13
C LEU A 493 22.40 -61.88 10.13
N ILE A 494 21.78 -62.70 10.97
CA ILE A 494 22.44 -63.54 11.94
C ILE A 494 22.07 -64.99 11.62
N THR A 495 23.04 -65.77 11.18
CA THR A 495 22.85 -67.22 10.87
C THR A 495 24.16 -67.96 11.01
N ALA A 496 24.09 -69.23 11.40
CA ALA A 496 25.21 -70.17 11.42
C ALA A 496 24.66 -71.59 11.22
N PRO A 497 25.44 -72.50 10.65
CA PRO A 497 25.02 -73.91 10.50
C PRO A 497 24.49 -74.49 11.80
N GLY A 498 23.27 -75.04 11.79
CA GLY A 498 22.57 -75.62 12.90
C GLY A 498 21.86 -74.67 13.87
N ASN A 499 21.92 -73.36 13.65
CA ASN A 499 21.36 -72.35 14.57
C ASN A 499 20.20 -71.50 13.99
N GLY A 500 19.57 -71.99 12.91
CA GLY A 500 18.51 -71.21 12.23
C GLY A 500 19.00 -69.92 11.61
N THR A 501 18.05 -69.07 11.18
CA THR A 501 18.36 -67.78 10.60
C THR A 501 17.50 -66.67 11.21
N LYS A 502 18.14 -65.55 11.50
CA LYS A 502 17.46 -64.33 12.03
C LYS A 502 17.78 -63.14 11.19
N TYR A 503 16.74 -62.52 10.62
CA TYR A 503 16.80 -61.23 9.95
C TYR A 503 16.24 -60.14 10.85
N ARG A 504 16.96 -59.02 10.93
CA ARG A 504 16.50 -57.77 11.55
C ARG A 504 16.61 -56.68 10.52
N TYR A 505 15.51 -56.02 10.21
CA TYR A 505 15.59 -54.83 9.35
C TYR A 505 14.69 -53.72 9.87
N ALA A 506 15.12 -52.49 9.63
CA ALA A 506 14.43 -51.32 10.07
C ALA A 506 14.34 -50.32 8.91
N ILE A 507 13.14 -49.81 8.67
CA ILE A 507 12.87 -48.84 7.61
C ILE A 507 12.37 -47.53 8.24
N PRO A 508 12.97 -46.37 7.91
CA PRO A 508 12.49 -45.09 8.38
C PRO A 508 11.13 -44.78 7.75
N LEU A 509 10.20 -44.31 8.58
CA LEU A 509 8.87 -43.88 8.14
C LEU A 509 8.82 -42.38 8.05
N PRO A 510 7.99 -41.83 7.15
CA PRO A 510 7.73 -40.39 7.11
C PRO A 510 7.10 -39.95 8.45
N PRO A 511 7.29 -38.69 8.85
CA PRO A 511 6.63 -38.14 10.02
C PRO A 511 5.12 -38.25 9.88
N THR A 512 4.43 -38.52 10.97
CA THR A 512 2.96 -38.47 11.04
C THR A 512 2.49 -37.08 10.69
N THR A 513 1.58 -36.95 9.74
CA THR A 513 0.98 -35.65 9.28
C THR A 513 -0.11 -35.17 10.23
#